data_3ff64a4ec06870e5a2bf48588ba4112d
#
_entry.id   3ff64a4ec06870e5a2bf48588ba4112d
#
_cell.length_a   1.000
_cell.length_b   1.000
_cell.length_c   1.000
_cell.angle_alpha   90.00
_cell.angle_beta   90.00
_cell.angle_gamma   90.00
#
_symmetry.space_group_name_H-M   'P 1'
#
loop_
_entity.id
_entity.type
_entity.pdbx_description
1 polymer ?
#
loop_
_entity_poly.entity_id
_entity_poly.type
_entity_poly.pdbx_seq_one_letter_code
_entity_poly.pdbx_strand_id
1 'polypeptide(L)'
;MELNHRKNLHYKNSGNNIWNVLSYSYRELFLIENYRYQKEDYTMSEKRNTWQKQVIYSVIKELKTHPTVQSLIDELEKRGYKIGKSTVYRVLSDAVDEGIVMNVYSGDKMEHFDGNTENHYHIRCKVCDRIFDSELPYQDSITQMGVEADSDFVILSHNLEFIGICPSCKDSLKSL
;
A
#
# COMPACT_ATOMS: atom_id res chain seq x y z
N MET A 1 -16.74 -24.71 -38.91
CA MET A 1 -15.33 -25.04 -38.69
C MET A 1 -14.95 -24.39 -37.36
N GLU A 2 -15.19 -25.17 -36.29
CA GLU A 2 -15.01 -24.73 -34.91
C GLU A 2 -13.55 -24.82 -34.50
N LEU A 3 -13.01 -23.78 -33.90
CA LEU A 3 -11.73 -23.83 -33.22
C LEU A 3 -11.93 -23.56 -31.71
N ASN A 4 -12.11 -24.70 -31.05
CA ASN A 4 -12.07 -24.85 -29.61
C ASN A 4 -10.64 -24.62 -29.11
N HIS A 5 -10.39 -23.53 -28.39
CA HIS A 5 -9.19 -23.41 -27.57
C HIS A 5 -9.59 -23.03 -26.14
N ARG A 6 -10.03 -24.03 -25.39
CA ARG A 6 -10.05 -23.97 -23.91
C ARG A 6 -8.59 -24.07 -23.43
N LYS A 7 -7.97 -22.98 -23.08
CA LYS A 7 -6.78 -23.00 -22.22
C LYS A 7 -7.24 -23.04 -20.78
N ASN A 8 -7.05 -24.19 -20.13
CA ASN A 8 -7.18 -24.36 -18.70
C ASN A 8 -6.08 -23.56 -18.00
N LEU A 9 -6.44 -22.40 -17.47
CA LEU A 9 -5.61 -21.65 -16.54
C LEU A 9 -5.80 -22.24 -15.15
N HIS A 10 -4.85 -23.05 -14.72
CA HIS A 10 -4.70 -23.44 -13.32
C HIS A 10 -4.15 -22.26 -12.53
N TYR A 11 -5.03 -21.50 -11.90
CA TYR A 11 -4.66 -20.46 -10.96
C TYR A 11 -4.47 -21.10 -9.58
N LYS A 12 -3.25 -21.04 -9.05
CA LYS A 12 -2.96 -21.42 -7.67
C LYS A 12 -3.55 -20.38 -6.72
N ASN A 13 -4.48 -20.84 -5.92
CA ASN A 13 -5.25 -20.14 -4.92
C ASN A 13 -4.33 -19.67 -3.78
N SER A 14 -4.04 -18.37 -3.70
CA SER A 14 -3.63 -17.72 -2.47
C SER A 14 -4.84 -16.90 -1.98
N GLY A 15 -5.59 -17.50 -1.14
CA GLY A 15 -6.52 -17.10 -0.10
C GLY A 15 -7.40 -15.87 -0.18
N ASN A 16 -7.67 -15.24 -1.31
CA ASN A 16 -8.65 -14.16 -1.41
C ASN A 16 -9.68 -14.48 -2.50
N ASN A 17 -10.89 -14.81 -2.08
CA ASN A 17 -12.04 -15.08 -2.95
C ASN A 17 -12.55 -13.80 -3.64
N ILE A 18 -11.90 -13.40 -4.74
CA ILE A 18 -12.40 -12.35 -5.65
C ILE A 18 -13.51 -12.89 -6.59
N TRP A 19 -13.86 -14.19 -6.51
CA TRP A 19 -14.66 -14.88 -7.51
C TRP A 19 -16.19 -14.73 -7.37
N ASN A 20 -16.70 -13.92 -6.45
CA ASN A 20 -18.13 -13.68 -6.33
C ASN A 20 -18.64 -12.40 -7.01
N VAL A 21 -17.77 -11.66 -7.73
CA VAL A 21 -18.21 -10.53 -8.56
C VAL A 21 -18.39 -11.04 -9.99
N LEU A 22 -19.40 -11.87 -10.18
CA LEU A 22 -19.74 -12.43 -11.49
C LEU A 22 -20.72 -11.52 -12.21
N SER A 23 -20.19 -10.67 -13.08
CA SER A 23 -20.79 -10.34 -14.39
C SER A 23 -20.02 -9.26 -15.15
N TYR A 24 -18.72 -9.19 -15.00
CA TYR A 24 -17.94 -8.29 -15.87
C TYR A 24 -17.93 -8.84 -17.29
N SER A 25 -18.21 -7.95 -18.26
CA SER A 25 -18.09 -8.30 -19.69
C SER A 25 -16.61 -8.63 -20.01
N TYR A 26 -16.38 -9.46 -21.02
CA TYR A 26 -15.01 -9.78 -21.50
C TYR A 26 -14.16 -8.54 -21.77
N ARG A 27 -14.80 -7.42 -22.04
CA ARG A 27 -14.15 -6.12 -22.30
C ARG A 27 -13.59 -5.50 -21.02
N GLU A 28 -14.27 -5.66 -19.90
CA GLU A 28 -13.84 -5.14 -18.58
C GLU A 28 -12.72 -6.00 -18.00
N LEU A 29 -12.80 -7.33 -18.15
CA LEU A 29 -11.70 -8.22 -17.80
C LEU A 29 -10.44 -7.93 -18.64
N PHE A 30 -10.62 -7.64 -19.93
CA PHE A 30 -9.52 -7.27 -20.83
C PHE A 30 -8.86 -5.94 -20.43
N LEU A 31 -9.64 -4.96 -19.94
CA LEU A 31 -9.11 -3.69 -19.44
C LEU A 31 -8.35 -3.86 -18.12
N ILE A 32 -8.86 -4.71 -17.21
CA ILE A 32 -8.20 -5.04 -15.95
C ILE A 32 -6.91 -5.83 -16.20
N GLU A 33 -6.93 -6.80 -17.11
CA GLU A 33 -5.74 -7.56 -17.51
C GLU A 33 -4.72 -6.68 -18.23
N ASN A 34 -5.14 -5.78 -19.12
CA ASN A 34 -4.22 -4.84 -19.78
C ASN A 34 -3.64 -3.81 -18.79
N TYR A 35 -4.41 -3.32 -17.83
CA TYR A 35 -3.91 -2.45 -16.78
C TYR A 35 -2.86 -3.18 -15.93
N ARG A 36 -3.08 -4.46 -15.64
CA ARG A 36 -2.14 -5.33 -14.92
C ARG A 36 -0.92 -5.66 -15.77
N TYR A 37 -1.12 -5.95 -17.08
CA TYR A 37 -0.05 -6.29 -18.03
C TYR A 37 0.87 -5.11 -18.34
N GLN A 38 0.32 -3.88 -18.44
CA GLN A 38 1.14 -2.67 -18.61
C GLN A 38 2.00 -2.39 -17.36
N LYS A 39 1.59 -2.87 -16.19
CA LYS A 39 2.39 -2.80 -14.96
C LYS A 39 3.50 -3.86 -14.91
N GLU A 40 3.31 -4.99 -15.58
CA GLU A 40 4.29 -6.09 -15.65
C GLU A 40 5.33 -5.90 -16.79
N ASP A 41 4.99 -5.19 -17.86
CA ASP A 41 5.87 -4.92 -19.02
C ASP A 41 6.79 -3.70 -18.83
N TYR A 42 6.70 -3.03 -17.68
CA TYR A 42 7.73 -2.09 -17.28
C TYR A 42 8.98 -2.90 -16.98
N THR A 43 9.81 -3.08 -18.00
CA THR A 43 11.08 -3.80 -17.95
C THR A 43 11.72 -3.61 -16.57
N MET A 44 11.80 -4.71 -15.82
CA MET A 44 12.67 -4.84 -14.67
C MET A 44 14.12 -4.65 -15.19
N SER A 45 14.49 -3.38 -15.44
CA SER A 45 15.88 -3.00 -15.36
C SER A 45 16.34 -3.61 -14.05
N GLU A 46 17.35 -4.48 -14.09
CA GLU A 46 17.99 -5.05 -12.89
C GLU A 46 18.48 -3.86 -12.05
N LYS A 47 17.54 -3.23 -11.31
CA LYS A 47 17.83 -2.12 -10.42
C LYS A 47 18.77 -2.69 -9.36
N ARG A 48 20.03 -2.32 -9.49
CA ARG A 48 21.14 -2.77 -8.69
C ARG A 48 20.73 -2.86 -7.22
N ASN A 49 20.64 -4.09 -6.71
CA ASN A 49 20.29 -4.33 -5.31
C ASN A 49 21.47 -3.90 -4.43
N THR A 50 21.51 -2.60 -4.11
CA THR A 50 22.59 -2.00 -3.31
C THR A 50 22.32 -2.25 -1.82
N TRP A 51 23.37 -2.28 -1.00
CA TRP A 51 23.22 -2.35 0.45
C TRP A 51 22.30 -1.25 1.02
N GLN A 52 22.29 -0.07 0.40
CA GLN A 52 21.42 1.05 0.77
C GLN A 52 19.94 0.70 0.58
N LYS A 53 19.58 0.07 -0.54
CA LYS A 53 18.22 -0.40 -0.82
C LYS A 53 17.77 -1.42 0.24
N GLN A 54 18.63 -2.38 0.56
CA GLN A 54 18.35 -3.41 1.57
C GLN A 54 18.14 -2.81 2.96
N VAL A 55 19.00 -1.87 3.37
CA VAL A 55 18.89 -1.18 4.67
C VAL A 55 17.60 -0.36 4.75
N ILE A 56 17.27 0.42 3.72
CA ILE A 56 16.03 1.21 3.68
C ILE A 56 14.81 0.29 3.81
N TYR A 57 14.78 -0.82 3.07
CA TYR A 57 13.67 -1.78 3.12
C TYR A 57 13.54 -2.48 4.48
N SER A 58 14.66 -2.84 5.09
CA SER A 58 14.67 -3.43 6.43
C SER A 58 14.10 -2.46 7.46
N VAL A 59 14.59 -1.22 7.45
CA VAL A 59 14.16 -0.22 8.43
C VAL A 59 12.68 0.13 8.26
N ILE A 60 12.19 0.34 7.03
CA ILE A 60 10.79 0.72 6.82
C ILE A 60 9.83 -0.41 7.21
N LYS A 61 10.19 -1.68 7.00
CA LYS A 61 9.37 -2.82 7.42
C LYS A 61 9.29 -2.99 8.94
N GLU A 62 10.28 -2.51 9.67
CA GLU A 62 10.27 -2.53 11.12
C GLU A 62 9.47 -1.38 11.73
N LEU A 63 9.36 -0.26 10.99
CA LEU A 63 8.69 0.94 11.47
C LEU A 63 7.17 0.83 11.31
N LYS A 64 6.46 0.78 12.43
CA LYS A 64 4.98 0.82 12.47
C LYS A 64 4.40 2.25 12.55
N THR A 65 5.21 3.24 12.21
CA THR A 65 4.87 4.67 12.40
C THR A 65 4.68 5.42 11.08
N HIS A 66 4.67 4.72 9.98
CA HIS A 66 4.48 5.28 8.62
C HIS A 66 5.32 6.55 8.41
N PRO A 67 6.64 6.42 8.32
CA PRO A 67 7.53 7.56 8.29
C PRO A 67 7.36 8.35 6.99
N THR A 68 7.55 9.67 7.06
CA THR A 68 7.87 10.48 5.90
C THR A 68 9.32 10.20 5.45
N VAL A 69 9.71 10.65 4.27
CA VAL A 69 11.12 10.55 3.82
C VAL A 69 12.07 11.16 4.86
N GLN A 70 11.71 12.31 5.43
CA GLN A 70 12.58 12.98 6.40
C GLN A 70 12.70 12.17 7.68
N SER A 71 11.59 11.69 8.26
CA SER A 71 11.64 10.89 9.48
C SER A 71 12.34 9.53 9.28
N LEU A 72 12.28 8.95 8.08
CA LEU A 72 13.04 7.76 7.75
C LEU A 72 14.55 8.06 7.68
N ILE A 73 14.95 9.19 7.11
CA ILE A 73 16.36 9.63 7.10
C ILE A 73 16.87 9.80 8.52
N ASP A 74 16.12 10.49 9.37
CA ASP A 74 16.48 10.70 10.77
C ASP A 74 16.65 9.36 11.52
N GLU A 75 15.79 8.39 11.24
CA GLU A 75 15.88 7.06 11.83
C GLU A 75 17.09 6.26 11.30
N LEU A 76 17.37 6.35 10.00
CA LEU A 76 18.56 5.75 9.40
C LEU A 76 19.84 6.31 10.01
N GLU A 77 19.91 7.63 10.21
CA GLU A 77 21.06 8.29 10.84
C GLU A 77 21.25 7.86 12.30
N LYS A 78 20.17 7.74 13.08
CA LYS A 78 20.20 7.22 14.46
C LYS A 78 20.77 5.79 14.52
N ARG A 79 20.48 4.97 13.49
CA ARG A 79 21.03 3.61 13.35
C ARG A 79 22.44 3.57 12.77
N GLY A 80 23.05 4.74 12.50
CA GLY A 80 24.41 4.86 11.97
C GLY A 80 24.53 4.76 10.45
N TYR A 81 23.43 4.75 9.72
CA TYR A 81 23.43 4.70 8.26
C TYR A 81 23.38 6.10 7.66
N LYS A 82 24.45 6.51 6.98
CA LYS A 82 24.48 7.79 6.24
C LYS A 82 24.06 7.55 4.80
N ILE A 83 22.78 7.76 4.49
CA ILE A 83 22.23 7.63 3.14
C ILE A 83 21.64 8.97 2.71
N GLY A 84 22.08 9.44 1.53
CA GLY A 84 21.64 10.75 1.02
C GLY A 84 20.14 10.79 0.70
N LYS A 85 19.51 11.94 0.92
CA LYS A 85 18.07 12.17 0.74
C LYS A 85 17.56 11.74 -0.65
N SER A 86 18.30 12.07 -1.72
CA SER A 86 17.95 11.67 -3.09
C SER A 86 17.93 10.15 -3.28
N THR A 87 18.83 9.43 -2.60
CA THR A 87 18.85 7.96 -2.64
C THR A 87 17.63 7.39 -1.92
N VAL A 88 17.28 7.91 -0.73
CA VAL A 88 16.11 7.46 0.02
C VAL A 88 14.84 7.69 -0.80
N TYR A 89 14.66 8.89 -1.38
CA TYR A 89 13.53 9.20 -2.25
C TYR A 89 13.41 8.22 -3.42
N ARG A 90 14.50 8.03 -4.16
CA ARG A 90 14.51 7.13 -5.31
C ARG A 90 14.18 5.69 -4.92
N VAL A 91 14.76 5.20 -3.82
CA VAL A 91 14.52 3.83 -3.35
C VAL A 91 13.07 3.64 -2.89
N LEU A 92 12.48 4.63 -2.22
CA LEU A 92 11.08 4.57 -1.79
C LEU A 92 10.13 4.65 -2.98
N SER A 93 10.38 5.54 -3.95
CA SER A 93 9.60 5.62 -5.18
C SER A 93 9.63 4.28 -5.93
N ASP A 94 10.83 3.72 -6.12
CA ASP A 94 11.00 2.41 -6.74
C ASP A 94 10.25 1.31 -5.96
N ALA A 95 10.27 1.35 -4.62
CA ALA A 95 9.59 0.38 -3.76
C ALA A 95 8.06 0.47 -3.84
N VAL A 96 7.52 1.67 -3.98
CA VAL A 96 6.07 1.88 -4.20
C VAL A 96 5.67 1.34 -5.56
N ASP A 97 6.42 1.64 -6.61
CA ASP A 97 6.17 1.15 -7.97
C ASP A 97 6.25 -0.39 -8.05
N GLU A 98 7.18 -0.98 -7.30
CA GLU A 98 7.36 -2.44 -7.18
C GLU A 98 6.34 -3.10 -6.22
N GLY A 99 5.50 -2.32 -5.51
CA GLY A 99 4.53 -2.82 -4.53
C GLY A 99 5.15 -3.42 -3.26
N ILE A 100 6.40 -3.06 -2.95
CA ILE A 100 7.13 -3.51 -1.75
C ILE A 100 6.81 -2.63 -0.54
N VAL A 101 6.41 -1.40 -0.80
CA VAL A 101 6.03 -0.38 0.18
C VAL A 101 4.76 0.28 -0.32
N MET A 102 3.85 0.62 0.59
CA MET A 102 2.66 1.40 0.26
C MET A 102 2.88 2.89 0.53
N ASN A 103 2.27 3.72 -0.31
CA ASN A 103 2.18 5.15 -0.05
C ASN A 103 0.86 5.44 0.68
N VAL A 104 0.94 6.01 1.88
CA VAL A 104 -0.22 6.37 2.69
C VAL A 104 -0.39 7.88 2.62
N TYR A 105 -1.50 8.31 2.03
CA TYR A 105 -1.86 9.72 1.96
C TYR A 105 -2.63 10.14 3.20
N SER A 106 -2.04 11.05 3.95
CA SER A 106 -2.64 11.64 5.13
C SER A 106 -3.15 13.05 4.83
N GLY A 107 -4.05 13.55 5.67
CA GLY A 107 -4.59 14.91 5.56
C GLY A 107 -3.57 16.03 5.76
N ASP A 108 -2.33 15.74 6.14
CA ASP A 108 -1.21 16.68 6.29
C ASP A 108 -0.51 17.03 4.96
N LYS A 109 -0.97 16.45 3.84
CA LYS A 109 -0.39 16.60 2.49
C LYS A 109 1.04 16.08 2.36
N MET A 110 1.54 15.31 3.30
CA MET A 110 2.84 14.66 3.22
C MET A 110 2.68 13.21 2.77
N GLU A 111 3.70 12.71 2.06
CA GLU A 111 3.78 11.30 1.72
C GLU A 111 4.32 10.52 2.91
N HIS A 112 3.55 9.53 3.33
CA HIS A 112 3.93 8.57 4.34
C HIS A 112 4.13 7.20 3.69
N PHE A 113 5.05 6.42 4.19
CA PHE A 113 5.42 5.14 3.63
C PHE A 113 5.17 4.02 4.63
N ASP A 114 4.52 2.96 4.15
CA ASP A 114 4.19 1.79 4.94
C ASP A 114 4.90 0.56 4.37
N GLY A 115 5.63 -0.15 5.22
CA GLY A 115 6.29 -1.41 4.87
C GLY A 115 5.36 -2.62 4.90
N ASN A 116 4.13 -2.47 5.43
CA ASN A 116 3.08 -3.48 5.36
C ASN A 116 2.21 -3.23 4.12
N THR A 117 2.22 -4.15 3.18
CA THR A 117 1.46 -4.04 1.92
C THR A 117 0.16 -4.84 1.93
N GLU A 118 -0.19 -5.49 3.04
CA GLU A 118 -1.49 -6.13 3.22
C GLU A 118 -2.57 -5.06 3.48
N ASN A 119 -3.80 -5.33 3.06
CA ASN A 119 -4.90 -4.41 3.29
C ASN A 119 -5.18 -4.26 4.79
N HIS A 120 -5.11 -3.05 5.29
CA HIS A 120 -5.43 -2.70 6.67
C HIS A 120 -5.90 -1.25 6.76
N TYR A 121 -6.34 -0.83 7.94
CA TYR A 121 -6.81 0.52 8.21
C TYR A 121 -5.81 1.31 9.04
N HIS A 122 -5.91 2.62 8.95
CA HIS A 122 -5.02 3.54 9.66
C HIS A 122 -5.77 4.42 10.65
N ILE A 123 -5.03 4.89 11.68
CA ILE A 123 -5.49 5.90 12.62
C ILE A 123 -4.51 7.06 12.55
N ARG A 124 -4.99 8.24 12.18
CA ARG A 124 -4.20 9.47 12.21
C ARG A 124 -4.45 10.25 13.49
N CYS A 125 -3.38 10.66 14.16
CA CYS A 125 -3.46 11.53 15.32
C CYS A 125 -3.69 12.98 14.92
N LYS A 126 -4.80 13.58 15.34
CA LYS A 126 -5.13 14.99 15.06
C LYS A 126 -4.16 16.00 15.72
N VAL A 127 -3.37 15.58 16.71
CA VAL A 127 -2.47 16.47 17.46
C VAL A 127 -1.06 16.49 16.90
N CYS A 128 -0.52 15.33 16.50
CA CYS A 128 0.87 15.21 16.01
C CYS A 128 0.99 14.64 14.62
N ASP A 129 -0.13 14.45 13.91
CA ASP A 129 -0.27 13.93 12.55
C ASP A 129 0.40 12.57 12.29
N ARG A 130 0.92 11.88 13.31
CA ARG A 130 1.44 10.51 13.16
C ARG A 130 0.32 9.55 12.79
N ILE A 131 0.66 8.62 11.90
CA ILE A 131 -0.21 7.55 11.41
C ILE A 131 0.18 6.25 12.11
N PHE A 132 -0.80 5.44 12.43
CA PHE A 132 -0.66 4.14 13.10
C PHE A 132 -1.57 3.13 12.41
N ASP A 133 -1.19 1.86 12.41
CA ASP A 133 -2.06 0.77 12.00
C ASP A 133 -3.24 0.66 12.98
N SER A 134 -4.41 0.41 12.43
CA SER A 134 -5.59 0.05 13.21
C SER A 134 -5.61 -1.46 13.45
N GLU A 135 -5.99 -1.86 14.65
CA GLU A 135 -6.22 -3.28 14.98
C GLU A 135 -7.54 -3.81 14.39
N LEU A 136 -8.37 -2.95 13.79
CA LEU A 136 -9.59 -3.38 13.13
C LEU A 136 -9.24 -4.22 11.90
N PRO A 137 -9.71 -5.48 11.83
CA PRO A 137 -9.49 -6.30 10.64
C PRO A 137 -10.11 -5.66 9.39
N TYR A 138 -9.41 -5.77 8.27
CA TYR A 138 -9.91 -5.27 6.99
C TYR A 138 -11.24 -5.92 6.63
N GLN A 139 -12.22 -5.09 6.23
CA GLN A 139 -13.60 -5.50 5.96
C GLN A 139 -13.86 -5.51 4.45
N ASP A 140 -13.66 -6.64 3.79
CA ASP A 140 -13.95 -6.80 2.36
C ASP A 140 -15.40 -6.45 2.01
N SER A 141 -16.32 -6.62 2.97
CA SER A 141 -17.73 -6.28 2.82
C SER A 141 -17.97 -4.80 2.48
N ILE A 142 -17.08 -3.89 2.88
CA ILE A 142 -17.21 -2.46 2.54
C ILE A 142 -16.98 -2.25 1.04
N THR A 143 -15.98 -2.92 0.45
CA THR A 143 -15.79 -2.90 -1.01
C THR A 143 -17.00 -3.48 -1.73
N GLN A 144 -17.55 -4.60 -1.23
CA GLN A 144 -18.75 -5.21 -1.81
C GLN A 144 -19.96 -4.27 -1.76
N MET A 145 -20.17 -3.57 -0.65
CA MET A 145 -21.25 -2.56 -0.54
C MET A 145 -21.07 -1.43 -1.55
N GLY A 146 -19.83 -0.99 -1.81
CA GLY A 146 -19.55 0.00 -2.86
C GLY A 146 -19.92 -0.51 -4.25
N VAL A 147 -19.54 -1.75 -4.57
CA VAL A 147 -19.88 -2.39 -5.85
C VAL A 147 -21.39 -2.50 -6.04
N GLU A 148 -22.14 -2.84 -4.99
CA GLU A 148 -23.60 -2.96 -5.03
C GLU A 148 -24.30 -1.60 -5.17
N ALA A 149 -23.75 -0.56 -4.54
CA ALA A 149 -24.33 0.78 -4.57
C ALA A 149 -24.09 1.51 -5.90
N ASP A 150 -22.91 1.33 -6.50
CA ASP A 150 -22.43 2.08 -7.65
C ASP A 150 -22.07 1.13 -8.82
N SER A 151 -23.09 0.44 -9.34
CA SER A 151 -22.93 -0.63 -10.36
C SER A 151 -22.28 -0.17 -11.68
N ASP A 152 -22.27 1.13 -11.96
CA ASP A 152 -21.63 1.71 -13.15
C ASP A 152 -20.10 1.85 -12.98
N PHE A 153 -19.59 1.63 -11.77
CA PHE A 153 -18.16 1.70 -11.47
C PHE A 153 -17.57 0.32 -11.24
N VAL A 154 -16.29 0.19 -11.57
CA VAL A 154 -15.48 -0.96 -11.15
C VAL A 154 -14.77 -0.58 -9.85
N ILE A 155 -15.36 -0.92 -8.70
CA ILE A 155 -14.77 -0.67 -7.39
C ILE A 155 -13.73 -1.76 -7.11
N LEU A 156 -12.46 -1.38 -6.96
CA LEU A 156 -11.35 -2.31 -6.74
C LEU A 156 -10.99 -2.49 -5.27
N SER A 157 -11.15 -1.44 -4.48
CA SER A 157 -10.78 -1.42 -3.06
C SER A 157 -11.46 -0.24 -2.37
N HIS A 158 -11.34 -0.21 -1.06
CA HIS A 158 -11.72 0.94 -0.25
C HIS A 158 -10.57 1.33 0.68
N ASN A 159 -10.60 2.56 1.18
CA ASN A 159 -9.69 3.04 2.20
C ASN A 159 -10.48 3.68 3.34
N LEU A 160 -10.12 3.36 4.58
CA LEU A 160 -10.73 3.92 5.78
C LEU A 160 -9.64 4.42 6.71
N GLU A 161 -9.70 5.70 7.07
CA GLU A 161 -8.83 6.32 8.06
C GLU A 161 -9.67 6.74 9.27
N PHE A 162 -9.23 6.36 10.47
CA PHE A 162 -9.76 6.91 11.71
C PHE A 162 -8.96 8.13 12.12
N ILE A 163 -9.64 9.16 12.62
CA ILE A 163 -9.01 10.36 13.17
C ILE A 163 -9.19 10.33 14.68
N GLY A 164 -8.08 10.32 15.42
CA GLY A 164 -8.09 10.21 16.88
C GLY A 164 -6.98 11.01 17.54
N ILE A 165 -6.69 10.70 18.78
CA ILE A 165 -5.56 11.25 19.56
C ILE A 165 -4.73 10.07 20.05
N CYS A 166 -3.46 10.01 19.64
CA CYS A 166 -2.58 8.91 20.03
C CYS A 166 -2.29 8.92 21.54
N PRO A 167 -1.87 7.77 22.11
CA PRO A 167 -1.61 7.66 23.56
C PRO A 167 -0.67 8.75 24.10
N SER A 168 0.44 9.00 23.41
CA SER A 168 1.42 10.01 23.85
C SER A 168 0.84 11.43 23.90
N CYS A 169 0.02 11.79 22.91
CA CYS A 169 -0.64 13.10 22.90
C CYS A 169 -1.77 13.19 23.94
N LYS A 170 -2.50 12.07 24.15
CA LYS A 170 -3.56 12.00 25.17
C LYS A 170 -2.99 12.20 26.58
N ASP A 171 -1.84 11.61 26.87
CA ASP A 171 -1.19 11.75 28.18
C ASP A 171 -0.64 13.16 28.37
N SER A 172 -0.07 13.78 27.35
CA SER A 172 0.36 15.19 27.39
C SER A 172 -0.79 16.17 27.65
N LEU A 173 -1.99 15.88 27.11
CA LEU A 173 -3.18 16.72 27.31
C LEU A 173 -3.78 16.59 28.73
N LYS A 174 -3.53 15.47 29.42
CA LYS A 174 -3.99 15.26 30.80
C LYS A 174 -3.08 15.95 31.83
N SER A 175 -1.86 16.32 31.45
CA SER A 175 -0.86 16.94 32.31
C SER A 175 -0.89 18.48 32.26
N LEU A 176 -1.83 19.05 31.50
CA LEU A 176 -2.15 20.48 31.46
C LEU A 176 -3.38 20.81 32.30
#